data_a4bf27d4cbe5f740a50689b99afdff11
#
_entry.id   a4bf27d4cbe5f740a50689b99afdff11
#
_cell.length_a   1.000
_cell.length_b   1.000
_cell.length_c   1.000
_cell.angle_alpha   90.00
_cell.angle_beta   90.00
_cell.angle_gamma   90.00
#
_symmetry.space_group_name_H-M   'P 1'
#
loop_
_entity.id
_entity.type
_entity.pdbx_description
1 polymer ?
#
loop_
_entity_poly.entity_id
_entity_poly.type
_entity_poly.pdbx_seq_one_letter_code
_entity_poly.pdbx_strand_id
1 'polypeptide(L)'
;MSPRTRVTLTDISRQSGYSPATVSMILSGRTDVSFSADTVRKVRETAEALGYAPTAKKRPSLFDRKTVLIVCPNVLNPYYSTIVQAIQQAAADKDCDTLVYTTYRDAENELRILNAVAGSDLAGVVFTMMPQSTELVERVNRLVPVVVIGDRNTSLNVDTVEMNNYSAGAIIAHYMIGLGHKHIAY
;
A
#
# COMPACT_ATOMS: atom_id res chain seq x y z
N MET A 1 -5.50 -30.38 -21.90
CA MET A 1 -5.89 -30.23 -20.50
C MET A 1 -7.11 -29.34 -20.44
N SER A 2 -8.28 -29.90 -20.07
CA SER A 2 -9.53 -29.12 -19.97
C SER A 2 -9.46 -28.12 -18.85
N PRO A 3 -10.01 -26.90 -19.01
CA PRO A 3 -10.05 -25.91 -17.92
C PRO A 3 -10.89 -26.46 -16.76
N ARG A 4 -10.32 -26.54 -15.56
CA ARG A 4 -11.07 -26.88 -14.36
C ARG A 4 -12.17 -25.84 -14.16
N THR A 5 -13.41 -26.25 -14.40
CA THR A 5 -14.59 -25.41 -14.21
C THR A 5 -14.66 -25.01 -12.73
N ARG A 6 -14.59 -23.71 -12.46
CA ARG A 6 -14.60 -23.16 -11.10
C ARG A 6 -15.93 -23.47 -10.44
N VAL A 7 -15.90 -24.09 -9.26
CA VAL A 7 -17.10 -24.40 -8.46
C VAL A 7 -17.82 -23.10 -8.07
N THR A 8 -19.11 -23.06 -8.26
CA THR A 8 -19.98 -21.90 -8.01
C THR A 8 -20.90 -22.13 -6.80
N LEU A 9 -21.50 -21.06 -6.28
CA LEU A 9 -22.53 -21.17 -5.22
C LEU A 9 -23.73 -22.00 -5.66
N THR A 10 -24.04 -22.00 -6.96
CA THR A 10 -25.12 -22.80 -7.53
C THR A 10 -24.81 -24.32 -7.46
N ASP A 11 -23.54 -24.70 -7.62
CA ASP A 11 -23.13 -26.09 -7.52
C ASP A 11 -23.24 -26.58 -6.07
N ILE A 12 -22.85 -25.76 -5.11
CA ILE A 12 -23.00 -26.04 -3.67
C ILE A 12 -24.48 -26.13 -3.30
N SER A 13 -25.32 -25.19 -3.79
CA SER A 13 -26.74 -25.19 -3.59
C SER A 13 -27.38 -26.51 -4.04
N ARG A 14 -27.05 -26.95 -5.26
CA ARG A 14 -27.56 -28.19 -5.84
C ARG A 14 -27.15 -29.41 -5.03
N GLN A 15 -25.92 -29.44 -4.51
CA GLN A 15 -25.39 -30.61 -3.78
C GLN A 15 -25.80 -30.64 -2.31
N SER A 16 -25.89 -29.48 -1.67
CA SER A 16 -26.29 -29.37 -0.26
C SER A 16 -27.81 -29.44 -0.05
N GLY A 17 -28.58 -29.14 -1.08
CA GLY A 17 -30.06 -29.10 -1.03
C GLY A 17 -30.61 -27.78 -0.44
N TYR A 18 -29.78 -26.77 -0.24
CA TYR A 18 -30.20 -25.46 0.27
C TYR A 18 -30.21 -24.41 -0.86
N SER A 19 -31.01 -23.35 -0.69
CA SER A 19 -31.10 -22.31 -1.70
C SER A 19 -29.74 -21.57 -1.88
N PRO A 20 -29.45 -21.02 -3.08
CA PRO A 20 -28.21 -20.24 -3.29
C PRO A 20 -28.08 -19.06 -2.33
N ALA A 21 -29.19 -18.46 -1.92
CA ALA A 21 -29.21 -17.40 -0.92
C ALA A 21 -28.76 -17.89 0.45
N THR A 22 -29.28 -19.03 0.92
CA THR A 22 -28.88 -19.68 2.18
C THR A 22 -27.38 -20.03 2.17
N VAL A 23 -26.91 -20.68 1.09
CA VAL A 23 -25.51 -21.03 0.90
C VAL A 23 -24.61 -19.77 0.96
N SER A 24 -25.00 -18.71 0.25
CA SER A 24 -24.26 -17.45 0.24
C SER A 24 -24.18 -16.80 1.63
N MET A 25 -25.28 -16.79 2.37
CA MET A 25 -25.32 -16.21 3.72
C MET A 25 -24.43 -16.97 4.71
N ILE A 26 -24.48 -18.31 4.68
CA ILE A 26 -23.66 -19.16 5.56
C ILE A 26 -22.16 -19.03 5.23
N LEU A 27 -21.79 -19.09 3.94
CA LEU A 27 -20.39 -19.01 3.53
C LEU A 27 -19.79 -17.60 3.68
N SER A 28 -20.63 -16.55 3.66
CA SER A 28 -20.19 -15.17 3.94
C SER A 28 -20.13 -14.82 5.43
N GLY A 29 -20.54 -15.72 6.33
CA GLY A 29 -20.49 -15.51 7.78
C GLY A 29 -21.43 -14.41 8.29
N ARG A 30 -22.59 -14.20 7.62
CA ARG A 30 -23.57 -13.21 8.09
C ARG A 30 -24.12 -13.60 9.46
N THR A 31 -24.16 -12.62 10.37
CA THR A 31 -24.63 -12.80 11.76
C THR A 31 -26.04 -12.27 12.01
N ASP A 32 -26.61 -11.58 11.01
CA ASP A 32 -27.96 -11.01 11.05
C ASP A 32 -29.06 -12.01 10.74
N VAL A 33 -28.70 -13.22 10.32
CA VAL A 33 -29.62 -14.33 10.06
C VAL A 33 -29.13 -15.57 10.81
N SER A 34 -30.03 -16.21 11.57
CA SER A 34 -29.73 -17.42 12.33
C SER A 34 -30.08 -18.66 11.48
N PHE A 35 -29.16 -19.60 11.39
CA PHE A 35 -29.35 -20.92 10.79
C PHE A 35 -29.09 -22.02 11.83
N SER A 36 -29.73 -23.18 11.67
CA SER A 36 -29.42 -24.32 12.55
C SER A 36 -27.96 -24.78 12.38
N ALA A 37 -27.37 -25.29 13.44
CA ALA A 37 -26.00 -25.80 13.41
C ALA A 37 -25.79 -26.88 12.34
N ASP A 38 -26.78 -27.72 12.11
CA ASP A 38 -26.75 -28.78 11.10
C ASP A 38 -26.79 -28.21 9.66
N THR A 39 -27.54 -27.13 9.43
CA THR A 39 -27.58 -26.45 8.12
C THR A 39 -26.19 -25.81 7.84
N VAL A 40 -25.62 -25.15 8.81
CA VAL A 40 -24.30 -24.51 8.66
C VAL A 40 -23.22 -25.56 8.39
N ARG A 41 -23.23 -26.65 9.15
CA ARG A 41 -22.27 -27.75 9.00
C ARG A 41 -22.37 -28.35 7.59
N LYS A 42 -23.58 -28.76 7.16
CA LYS A 42 -23.79 -29.39 5.86
C LYS A 42 -23.38 -28.55 4.67
N VAL A 43 -23.65 -27.24 4.71
CA VAL A 43 -23.25 -26.32 3.66
C VAL A 43 -21.72 -26.17 3.60
N ARG A 44 -21.03 -26.08 4.76
CA ARG A 44 -19.58 -25.96 4.82
C ARG A 44 -18.87 -27.23 4.35
N GLU A 45 -19.31 -28.40 4.80
CA GLU A 45 -18.78 -29.69 4.39
C GLU A 45 -18.96 -29.90 2.85
N THR A 46 -20.11 -29.51 2.30
CA THR A 46 -20.35 -29.58 0.85
C THR A 46 -19.43 -28.64 0.07
N ALA A 47 -19.23 -27.42 0.57
CA ALA A 47 -18.32 -26.45 -0.06
C ALA A 47 -16.86 -26.94 -0.06
N GLU A 48 -16.42 -27.53 1.04
CA GLU A 48 -15.08 -28.10 1.20
C GLU A 48 -14.88 -29.32 0.29
N ALA A 49 -15.83 -30.23 0.26
CA ALA A 49 -15.80 -31.44 -0.59
C ALA A 49 -15.72 -31.08 -2.07
N LEU A 50 -16.38 -30.02 -2.51
CA LEU A 50 -16.30 -29.49 -3.87
C LEU A 50 -15.04 -28.70 -4.17
N GLY A 51 -14.20 -28.39 -3.16
CA GLY A 51 -13.05 -27.52 -3.32
C GLY A 51 -13.42 -26.06 -3.60
N TYR A 52 -14.57 -25.60 -3.08
CA TYR A 52 -15.00 -24.22 -3.23
C TYR A 52 -14.12 -23.31 -2.40
N ALA A 53 -13.31 -22.49 -3.07
CA ALA A 53 -12.66 -21.37 -2.44
C ALA A 53 -13.62 -20.16 -2.51
N PRO A 54 -14.12 -19.66 -1.36
CA PRO A 54 -14.91 -18.44 -1.37
C PRO A 54 -14.14 -17.36 -2.11
N THR A 55 -14.73 -16.79 -3.15
CA THR A 55 -14.24 -15.49 -3.63
C THR A 55 -14.42 -14.56 -2.44
N ALA A 56 -13.33 -14.16 -1.81
CA ALA A 56 -13.38 -13.05 -0.87
C ALA A 56 -14.21 -11.98 -1.59
N LYS A 57 -15.41 -11.66 -1.09
CA LYS A 57 -16.15 -10.50 -1.59
C LYS A 57 -15.13 -9.40 -1.47
N LYS A 58 -14.72 -8.82 -2.61
CA LYS A 58 -13.92 -7.60 -2.61
C LYS A 58 -14.66 -6.69 -1.64
N ARG A 59 -14.09 -6.49 -0.44
CA ARG A 59 -14.63 -5.48 0.48
C ARG A 59 -14.74 -4.24 -0.38
N PRO A 60 -15.84 -3.46 -0.31
CA PRO A 60 -15.89 -2.20 -1.02
C PRO A 60 -14.56 -1.51 -0.73
N SER A 61 -13.71 -1.42 -1.73
CA SER A 61 -12.46 -0.68 -1.60
C SER A 61 -12.88 0.75 -1.33
N LEU A 62 -12.32 1.37 -0.31
CA LEU A 62 -12.46 2.82 -0.13
C LEU A 62 -11.99 3.57 -1.39
N PHE A 63 -11.22 2.89 -2.22
CA PHE A 63 -10.61 3.41 -3.42
C PHE A 63 -10.87 2.44 -4.58
N ASP A 64 -11.67 2.85 -5.56
CA ASP A 64 -11.91 2.10 -6.80
C ASP A 64 -10.76 2.27 -7.81
N ARG A 65 -9.81 3.16 -7.52
CA ARG A 65 -8.66 3.50 -8.36
C ARG A 65 -7.38 2.88 -7.80
N LYS A 66 -6.34 2.87 -8.64
CA LYS A 66 -4.99 2.54 -8.18
C LYS A 66 -4.58 3.51 -7.07
N THR A 67 -4.09 2.99 -5.96
CA THR A 67 -3.75 3.81 -4.80
C THR A 67 -2.25 3.83 -4.55
N VAL A 68 -1.69 5.02 -4.39
CA VAL A 68 -0.28 5.24 -4.03
C VAL A 68 -0.20 5.63 -2.56
N LEU A 69 0.66 4.96 -1.79
CA LEU A 69 0.95 5.31 -0.41
C LEU A 69 2.08 6.34 -0.36
N ILE A 70 1.85 7.45 0.32
CA ILE A 70 2.88 8.46 0.61
C ILE A 70 3.28 8.32 2.07
N VAL A 71 4.54 8.01 2.32
CA VAL A 71 5.11 7.88 3.67
C VAL A 71 5.94 9.11 3.97
N CYS A 72 5.57 9.86 5.01
CA CYS A 72 6.27 11.08 5.42
C CYS A 72 6.49 11.12 6.93
N PRO A 73 7.48 11.88 7.44
CA PRO A 73 7.73 11.96 8.88
C PRO A 73 6.61 12.69 9.62
N ASN A 74 6.11 13.79 9.06
CA ASN A 74 4.95 14.54 9.57
C ASN A 74 4.45 15.50 8.48
N VAL A 75 3.23 16.00 8.65
CA VAL A 75 2.60 16.94 7.70
C VAL A 75 2.61 18.39 8.21
N LEU A 76 3.14 18.64 9.40
CA LEU A 76 3.24 20.00 9.97
C LEU A 76 4.42 20.77 9.40
N ASN A 77 5.47 20.08 8.98
CA ASN A 77 6.61 20.73 8.34
C ASN A 77 6.24 21.09 6.90
N PRO A 78 6.31 22.38 6.50
CA PRO A 78 5.96 22.85 5.15
C PRO A 78 6.70 22.13 4.02
N TYR A 79 7.93 21.68 4.25
CA TYR A 79 8.69 20.90 3.28
C TYR A 79 7.96 19.61 2.89
N TYR A 80 7.55 18.81 3.88
CA TYR A 80 6.87 17.54 3.59
C TYR A 80 5.44 17.74 3.11
N SER A 81 4.70 18.69 3.64
CA SER A 81 3.33 18.96 3.19
C SER A 81 3.30 19.45 1.74
N THR A 82 4.27 20.25 1.31
CA THR A 82 4.39 20.68 -0.10
C THR A 82 4.68 19.49 -1.03
N ILE A 83 5.59 18.61 -0.65
CA ILE A 83 5.88 17.39 -1.42
C ILE A 83 4.65 16.49 -1.50
N VAL A 84 3.98 16.24 -0.36
CA VAL A 84 2.75 15.43 -0.31
C VAL A 84 1.70 16.00 -1.25
N GLN A 85 1.46 17.30 -1.20
CA GLN A 85 0.47 17.97 -2.07
C GLN A 85 0.84 17.83 -3.56
N ALA A 86 2.11 17.99 -3.91
CA ALA A 86 2.58 17.83 -5.29
C ALA A 86 2.37 16.39 -5.80
N ILE A 87 2.66 15.38 -4.95
CA ILE A 87 2.42 13.98 -5.30
C ILE A 87 0.93 13.70 -5.46
N GLN A 88 0.08 14.23 -4.58
CA GLN A 88 -1.38 14.07 -4.66
C GLN A 88 -1.93 14.67 -5.96
N GLN A 89 -1.47 15.86 -6.34
CA GLN A 89 -1.88 16.49 -7.61
C GLN A 89 -1.46 15.64 -8.82
N ALA A 90 -0.20 15.19 -8.85
CA ALA A 90 0.31 14.35 -9.93
C ALA A 90 -0.39 12.98 -10.00
N ALA A 91 -0.78 12.41 -8.87
CA ALA A 91 -1.54 11.17 -8.80
C ALA A 91 -2.97 11.37 -9.34
N ALA A 92 -3.63 12.46 -8.97
CA ALA A 92 -4.96 12.81 -9.48
C ALA A 92 -4.98 12.96 -11.01
N ASP A 93 -3.95 13.59 -11.60
CA ASP A 93 -3.79 13.73 -13.05
C ASP A 93 -3.60 12.36 -13.76
N LYS A 94 -3.27 11.32 -13.02
CA LYS A 94 -3.10 9.93 -13.49
C LYS A 94 -4.21 8.99 -13.04
N ASP A 95 -5.30 9.53 -12.54
CA ASP A 95 -6.46 8.75 -12.07
C ASP A 95 -6.10 7.78 -10.92
N CYS A 96 -5.15 8.19 -10.08
CA CYS A 96 -4.70 7.46 -8.90
C CYS A 96 -5.18 8.15 -7.62
N ASP A 97 -5.59 7.35 -6.65
CA ASP A 97 -5.85 7.81 -5.29
C ASP A 97 -4.56 7.82 -4.47
N THR A 98 -4.53 8.58 -3.39
CA THR A 98 -3.38 8.62 -2.49
C THR A 98 -3.78 8.40 -1.05
N LEU A 99 -2.91 7.69 -0.32
CA LEU A 99 -2.96 7.58 1.14
C LEU A 99 -1.71 8.24 1.71
N VAL A 100 -1.86 9.00 2.80
CA VAL A 100 -0.73 9.58 3.52
C VAL A 100 -0.58 8.89 4.86
N TYR A 101 0.63 8.41 5.14
CA TYR A 101 0.99 7.81 6.42
C TYR A 101 2.16 8.58 7.05
N THR A 102 1.99 8.97 8.32
CA THR A 102 3.02 9.69 9.06
C THR A 102 3.75 8.74 10.02
N THR A 103 5.07 8.67 9.88
CA THR A 103 5.91 7.80 10.72
C THR A 103 6.39 8.47 11.99
N TYR A 104 6.39 9.81 12.05
CA TYR A 104 6.99 10.61 13.13
C TYR A 104 8.48 10.33 13.35
N ARG A 105 9.18 9.84 12.32
CA ARG A 105 10.57 9.33 12.39
C ARG A 105 10.74 8.17 13.38
N ASP A 106 9.66 7.47 13.68
CA ASP A 106 9.65 6.32 14.57
C ASP A 106 9.88 5.04 13.75
N ALA A 107 10.90 4.27 14.12
CA ALA A 107 11.31 3.06 13.39
C ALA A 107 10.25 1.95 13.46
N GLU A 108 9.50 1.86 14.56
CA GLU A 108 8.45 0.86 14.73
C GLU A 108 7.25 1.19 13.84
N ASN A 109 6.87 2.46 13.72
CA ASN A 109 5.84 2.92 12.81
C ASN A 109 6.22 2.67 11.35
N GLU A 110 7.49 2.87 10.98
CA GLU A 110 7.99 2.58 9.64
C GLU A 110 7.97 1.09 9.34
N LEU A 111 8.44 0.26 10.28
CA LEU A 111 8.40 -1.18 10.16
C LEU A 111 6.96 -1.70 10.01
N ARG A 112 6.03 -1.17 10.79
CA ARG A 112 4.61 -1.55 10.76
C ARG A 112 3.98 -1.26 9.40
N ILE A 113 4.20 -0.06 8.84
CA ILE A 113 3.61 0.28 7.55
C ILE A 113 4.23 -0.52 6.41
N LEU A 114 5.54 -0.72 6.40
CA LEU A 114 6.23 -1.51 5.38
C LEU A 114 5.78 -2.98 5.37
N ASN A 115 5.55 -3.58 6.54
CA ASN A 115 4.99 -4.92 6.63
C ASN A 115 3.53 -4.99 6.14
N ALA A 116 2.73 -3.96 6.39
CA ALA A 116 1.35 -3.90 5.91
C ALA A 116 1.27 -3.75 4.37
N VAL A 117 2.20 -3.00 3.78
CA VAL A 117 2.29 -2.81 2.32
C VAL A 117 2.53 -4.11 1.58
N ALA A 118 3.34 -5.01 2.13
CA ALA A 118 3.71 -6.27 1.47
C ALA A 118 2.52 -7.20 1.14
N GLY A 119 1.37 -7.01 1.78
CA GLY A 119 0.14 -7.78 1.54
C GLY A 119 -1.01 -6.94 0.97
N SER A 120 -0.74 -5.73 0.48
CA SER A 120 -1.75 -4.78 0.01
C SER A 120 -1.88 -4.75 -1.52
N ASP A 121 -3.00 -4.20 -2.02
CA ASP A 121 -3.24 -3.93 -3.44
C ASP A 121 -2.77 -2.52 -3.86
N LEU A 122 -1.75 -1.97 -3.19
CA LEU A 122 -1.20 -0.65 -3.51
C LEU A 122 -0.49 -0.66 -4.86
N ALA A 123 -0.64 0.42 -5.61
CA ALA A 123 0.03 0.61 -6.89
C ALA A 123 1.50 1.03 -6.76
N GLY A 124 1.86 1.63 -5.62
CA GLY A 124 3.20 2.10 -5.33
C GLY A 124 3.33 2.74 -3.95
N VAL A 125 4.56 2.96 -3.53
CA VAL A 125 4.90 3.65 -2.28
C VAL A 125 5.90 4.77 -2.58
N VAL A 126 5.66 5.96 -2.05
CA VAL A 126 6.59 7.08 -2.14
C VAL A 126 7.02 7.47 -0.72
N PHE A 127 8.29 7.35 -0.42
CA PHE A 127 8.89 7.92 0.78
C PHE A 127 9.34 9.35 0.52
N THR A 128 8.90 10.30 1.35
CA THR A 128 9.32 11.71 1.26
C THR A 128 10.61 12.00 2.02
N MET A 129 11.23 10.98 2.55
CA MET A 129 12.52 11.00 3.24
C MET A 129 13.19 9.63 3.13
N MET A 130 14.51 9.58 3.40
CA MET A 130 15.23 8.31 3.47
C MET A 130 14.64 7.43 4.59
N PRO A 131 14.23 6.20 4.28
CA PRO A 131 13.75 5.23 5.26
C PRO A 131 14.91 4.73 6.14
N GLN A 132 14.59 4.32 7.38
CA GLN A 132 15.58 3.81 8.33
C GLN A 132 16.01 2.38 8.01
N SER A 133 15.10 1.56 7.47
CA SER A 133 15.38 0.16 7.12
C SER A 133 15.47 -0.02 5.60
N THR A 134 16.68 0.07 5.06
CA THR A 134 16.95 -0.10 3.62
C THR A 134 16.61 -1.51 3.13
N GLU A 135 16.96 -2.55 3.90
CA GLU A 135 16.67 -3.96 3.54
C GLU A 135 15.17 -4.23 3.43
N LEU A 136 14.38 -3.65 4.34
CA LEU A 136 12.93 -3.82 4.32
C LEU A 136 12.30 -3.10 3.13
N VAL A 137 12.79 -1.91 2.80
CA VAL A 137 12.35 -1.14 1.64
C VAL A 137 12.64 -1.89 0.33
N GLU A 138 13.83 -2.46 0.18
CA GLU A 138 14.16 -3.27 -0.99
C GLU A 138 13.29 -4.55 -1.08
N ARG A 139 12.98 -5.17 0.05
CA ARG A 139 12.06 -6.31 0.08
C ARG A 139 10.66 -5.90 -0.39
N VAL A 140 10.16 -4.75 0.07
CA VAL A 140 8.87 -4.20 -0.36
C VAL A 140 8.90 -3.84 -1.84
N ASN A 141 10.00 -3.24 -2.34
CA ASN A 141 10.14 -2.86 -3.75
C ASN A 141 10.04 -4.05 -4.72
N ARG A 142 10.34 -5.25 -4.27
CA ARG A 142 10.12 -6.47 -5.08
C ARG A 142 8.64 -6.86 -5.24
N LEU A 143 7.76 -6.32 -4.40
CA LEU A 143 6.33 -6.62 -4.37
C LEU A 143 5.49 -5.46 -4.88
N VAL A 144 5.86 -4.24 -4.51
CA VAL A 144 5.18 -2.98 -4.82
C VAL A 144 6.25 -1.95 -5.17
N PRO A 145 6.18 -1.25 -6.31
CA PRO A 145 7.17 -0.23 -6.69
C PRO A 145 7.37 0.82 -5.59
N VAL A 146 8.62 1.11 -5.26
CA VAL A 146 8.99 2.10 -4.25
C VAL A 146 9.83 3.21 -4.87
N VAL A 147 9.50 4.45 -4.56
CA VAL A 147 10.29 5.65 -4.87
C VAL A 147 10.67 6.34 -3.56
N VAL A 148 11.93 6.75 -3.43
CA VAL A 148 12.43 7.51 -2.29
C VAL A 148 12.83 8.91 -2.73
N ILE A 149 12.28 9.94 -2.06
CA ILE A 149 12.66 11.34 -2.26
C ILE A 149 13.61 11.73 -1.14
N GLY A 150 14.82 12.16 -1.48
CA GLY A 150 15.81 12.55 -0.48
C GLY A 150 17.22 12.48 -1.01
N ASP A 151 18.18 12.39 -0.10
CA ASP A 151 19.58 12.26 -0.47
C ASP A 151 19.87 10.85 -1.03
N ARG A 152 20.75 10.79 -2.02
CA ARG A 152 21.12 9.54 -2.65
C ARG A 152 21.81 8.61 -1.66
N ASN A 153 21.23 7.42 -1.52
CA ASN A 153 21.88 6.29 -0.88
C ASN A 153 22.27 5.27 -1.95
N THR A 154 23.54 5.20 -2.30
CA THR A 154 24.07 4.32 -3.36
C THR A 154 23.93 2.84 -3.02
N SER A 155 23.66 2.49 -1.76
CA SER A 155 23.43 1.10 -1.34
C SER A 155 21.96 0.68 -1.45
N LEU A 156 21.03 1.62 -1.69
CA LEU A 156 19.60 1.35 -1.79
C LEU A 156 19.21 1.11 -3.26
N ASN A 157 18.74 -0.07 -3.57
CA ASN A 157 18.35 -0.46 -4.93
C ASN A 157 16.84 -0.21 -5.18
N VAL A 158 16.44 1.07 -5.17
CA VAL A 158 15.10 1.54 -5.53
C VAL A 158 15.21 2.84 -6.33
N ASP A 159 14.13 3.22 -6.99
CA ASP A 159 14.08 4.51 -7.67
C ASP A 159 14.17 5.66 -6.68
N THR A 160 15.00 6.65 -6.99
CA THR A 160 15.22 7.83 -6.13
C THR A 160 14.99 9.12 -6.90
N VAL A 161 14.41 10.10 -6.20
CA VAL A 161 14.32 11.49 -6.65
C VAL A 161 15.14 12.34 -5.69
N GLU A 162 16.19 12.97 -6.19
CA GLU A 162 17.11 13.76 -5.37
C GLU A 162 17.23 15.19 -5.89
N MET A 163 17.50 16.11 -4.98
CA MET A 163 17.94 17.47 -5.31
C MET A 163 19.46 17.50 -5.30
N ASN A 164 20.05 18.26 -6.22
CA ASN A 164 21.50 18.44 -6.23
C ASN A 164 21.92 19.45 -5.14
N ASN A 165 21.77 19.03 -3.87
CA ASN A 165 22.06 19.86 -2.69
C ASN A 165 23.54 20.28 -2.61
N TYR A 166 24.46 19.43 -3.09
CA TYR A 166 25.87 19.75 -3.16
C TYR A 166 26.13 20.95 -4.07
N SER A 167 25.60 20.90 -5.30
CA SER A 167 25.76 22.00 -6.24
C SER A 167 25.08 23.28 -5.75
N ALA A 168 23.91 23.18 -5.14
CA ALA A 168 23.21 24.32 -4.57
C ALA A 168 24.05 24.98 -3.44
N GLY A 169 24.58 24.19 -2.52
CA GLY A 169 25.47 24.67 -1.46
C GLY A 169 26.75 25.30 -2.00
N ALA A 170 27.38 24.68 -3.00
CA ALA A 170 28.57 25.23 -3.64
C ALA A 170 28.30 26.58 -4.33
N ILE A 171 27.20 26.70 -5.05
CA ILE A 171 26.79 27.97 -5.70
C ILE A 171 26.62 29.08 -4.65
N ILE A 172 25.90 28.81 -3.57
CA ILE A 172 25.70 29.79 -2.49
C ILE A 172 27.04 30.19 -1.85
N ALA A 173 27.90 29.24 -1.53
CA ALA A 173 29.18 29.49 -0.94
C ALA A 173 30.08 30.34 -1.85
N HIS A 174 30.19 30.00 -3.13
CA HIS A 174 30.94 30.78 -4.10
C HIS A 174 30.39 32.19 -4.28
N TYR A 175 29.08 32.37 -4.30
CA TYR A 175 28.46 33.68 -4.36
C TYR A 175 28.82 34.56 -3.16
N MET A 176 28.71 34.02 -1.94
CA MET A 176 29.07 34.75 -0.71
C MET A 176 30.58 35.11 -0.65
N ILE A 177 31.45 34.18 -1.06
CA ILE A 177 32.89 34.43 -1.15
C ILE A 177 33.19 35.51 -2.18
N GLY A 178 32.54 35.49 -3.33
CA GLY A 178 32.69 36.50 -4.38
C GLY A 178 32.25 37.90 -3.95
N LEU A 179 31.30 38.00 -3.00
CA LEU A 179 30.92 39.26 -2.35
C LEU A 179 31.89 39.71 -1.24
N GLY A 180 32.97 38.95 -0.97
CA GLY A 180 34.00 39.29 0.01
C GLY A 180 33.72 38.81 1.44
N HIS A 181 32.66 37.98 1.66
CA HIS A 181 32.42 37.41 2.97
C HIS A 181 33.52 36.39 3.33
N LYS A 182 34.15 36.59 4.51
CA LYS A 182 35.24 35.74 5.01
C LYS A 182 34.78 34.74 6.08
N HIS A 183 33.66 35.02 6.71
CA HIS A 183 33.06 34.19 7.77
C HIS A 183 31.65 33.81 7.35
N ILE A 184 31.47 32.56 7.05
CA ILE A 184 30.19 31.98 6.61
C ILE A 184 29.84 30.90 7.63
N ALA A 185 28.65 31.00 8.23
CA ALA A 185 28.12 30.00 9.16
C ALA A 185 26.99 29.21 8.47
N TYR A 186 26.95 27.96 8.80
CA TYR A 186 25.93 27.02 8.35
C TYR A 186 25.19 26.45 9.56
#